data_22ce076821ba52aa5074811afac4d8fe
#
_entry.id   22ce076821ba52aa5074811afac4d8fe
#
_cell.length_a   1.000
_cell.length_b   1.000
_cell.length_c   1.000
_cell.angle_alpha   90.00
_cell.angle_beta   90.00
_cell.angle_gamma   90.00
#
_symmetry.space_group_name_H-M   'P 1'
#
loop_
_entity.id
_entity.type
_entity.pdbx_description
1 polymer ?
#
loop_
_entity_poly.entity_id
_entity_poly.type
_entity_poly.pdbx_seq_one_letter_code
_entity_poly.pdbx_strand_id
1 'polypeptide(L)'
;MDSFIHRMEISKGFKWIILGVKALMENYVEVGSGTDGKKSKFDLGPINTYISKNYVDGIRLRLAGRTMAALNPHFFWSGYAAYGTKSNDWYTGHEFTYSLNKKKNSPFEFPMRNLTFEVARDIMSPSDDNLLHNKDNIFMTFRAATQDEMFLYHRQRLSFVYETDWGFRFNTSLRLQSNRTAGNLHYYKMDSTEVKKIRMADLTVGINYNPGVTYVNTKQQRLPINLDSPEIGISHTMGFSGFLGGQYKSNITKVSIYKRQWLGSWGYLDFHANAQAQWNKVPFQMLIMPPINLSYFEQEETVSMMKDWEFLNDRQVFWALSWDMNGKLLNRIPLIKKLKWREWLAIKGVYGHLTDKNNPFLEKNKNDDTIFLFPKGSDVMGNTPYWECVVGVHNIFKFFAVEYVRRLTYINRPGIHKGGVRFNFMMSF
;
A
#
# COMPACT_ATOMS: atom_id res chain seq x y z
N MET A 1 3.97 -3.25 -43.87
CA MET A 1 4.32 -3.38 -42.43
C MET A 1 3.42 -4.41 -41.74
N ASP A 2 2.10 -4.33 -41.91
CA ASP A 2 1.11 -5.22 -41.29
C ASP A 2 1.29 -6.73 -41.65
N SER A 3 1.65 -7.04 -42.89
CA SER A 3 1.88 -8.43 -43.34
C SER A 3 3.14 -9.08 -42.70
N PHE A 4 4.14 -8.28 -42.37
CA PHE A 4 5.36 -8.74 -41.67
C PHE A 4 5.07 -9.00 -40.18
N ILE A 5 4.34 -8.08 -39.55
CA ILE A 5 3.89 -8.22 -38.14
C ILE A 5 3.00 -9.46 -38.03
N HIS A 6 2.06 -9.65 -38.96
CA HIS A 6 1.16 -10.82 -38.94
C HIS A 6 1.90 -12.14 -39.17
N ARG A 7 2.97 -12.18 -39.98
CA ARG A 7 3.83 -13.39 -40.12
C ARG A 7 4.64 -13.69 -38.87
N MET A 8 5.11 -12.64 -38.17
CA MET A 8 5.82 -12.80 -36.91
C MET A 8 4.90 -13.33 -35.80
N GLU A 9 3.66 -12.85 -35.75
CA GLU A 9 2.64 -13.33 -34.79
C GLU A 9 2.25 -14.81 -34.98
N ILE A 10 2.33 -15.32 -36.21
CA ILE A 10 2.00 -16.72 -36.56
C ILE A 10 3.17 -17.68 -36.25
N SER A 11 4.41 -17.18 -36.18
CA SER A 11 5.56 -18.04 -35.87
C SER A 11 5.50 -18.51 -34.41
N LYS A 12 5.49 -19.84 -34.19
CA LYS A 12 5.35 -20.46 -32.84
C LYS A 12 6.36 -19.91 -31.83
N GLY A 13 7.62 -19.70 -32.22
CA GLY A 13 8.66 -19.16 -31.34
C GLY A 13 8.44 -17.71 -30.95
N PHE A 14 8.07 -16.87 -31.90
CA PHE A 14 7.85 -15.44 -31.68
C PHE A 14 6.59 -15.15 -30.84
N LYS A 15 5.56 -15.99 -31.02
CA LYS A 15 4.33 -15.92 -30.20
C LYS A 15 4.63 -16.08 -28.71
N TRP A 16 5.52 -17.00 -28.33
CA TRP A 16 5.92 -17.19 -26.93
C TRP A 16 6.75 -16.03 -26.40
N ILE A 17 7.60 -15.42 -27.24
CA ILE A 17 8.37 -14.22 -26.87
C ILE A 17 7.43 -13.05 -26.63
N ILE A 18 6.49 -12.77 -27.54
CA ILE A 18 5.49 -11.70 -27.39
C ILE A 18 4.66 -11.93 -26.12
N LEU A 19 4.19 -13.17 -25.88
CA LEU A 19 3.42 -13.52 -24.69
C LEU A 19 4.22 -13.29 -23.43
N GLY A 20 5.50 -13.66 -23.40
CA GLY A 20 6.41 -13.44 -22.28
C GLY A 20 6.64 -11.94 -22.01
N VAL A 21 6.94 -11.14 -23.06
CA VAL A 21 7.13 -9.70 -22.93
C VAL A 21 5.83 -9.01 -22.48
N LYS A 22 4.69 -9.38 -23.08
CA LYS A 22 3.38 -8.86 -22.68
C LYS A 22 3.06 -9.21 -21.23
N ALA A 23 3.30 -10.45 -20.83
CA ALA A 23 3.10 -10.91 -19.46
C ALA A 23 3.99 -10.15 -18.45
N LEU A 24 5.22 -9.85 -18.80
CA LEU A 24 6.13 -9.04 -17.96
C LEU A 24 5.68 -7.57 -17.88
N MET A 25 5.26 -6.98 -19.00
CA MET A 25 4.82 -5.57 -19.03
C MET A 25 3.46 -5.36 -18.38
N GLU A 26 2.51 -6.24 -18.68
CA GLU A 26 1.14 -6.15 -18.13
C GLU A 26 1.02 -6.79 -16.75
N ASN A 27 1.98 -7.60 -16.34
CA ASN A 27 2.00 -8.37 -15.10
C ASN A 27 0.87 -9.42 -15.02
N TYR A 28 0.27 -9.81 -16.15
CA TYR A 28 -0.80 -10.81 -16.25
C TYR A 28 -0.68 -11.63 -17.51
N VAL A 29 -1.13 -12.89 -17.43
CA VAL A 29 -1.30 -13.80 -18.57
C VAL A 29 -2.77 -13.88 -18.90
N GLU A 30 -3.12 -13.55 -20.13
CA GLU A 30 -4.49 -13.63 -20.65
C GLU A 30 -4.90 -15.07 -20.92
N VAL A 31 -6.06 -15.47 -20.46
CA VAL A 31 -6.67 -16.79 -20.71
C VAL A 31 -8.01 -16.61 -21.42
N GLY A 32 -8.23 -17.40 -22.48
CA GLY A 32 -9.48 -17.34 -23.25
C GLY A 32 -9.58 -16.15 -24.20
N SER A 33 -8.46 -15.51 -24.53
CA SER A 33 -8.39 -14.59 -25.68
C SER A 33 -8.22 -15.42 -26.96
N GLY A 34 -9.19 -15.26 -27.89
CA GLY A 34 -9.07 -15.90 -29.20
C GLY A 34 -7.99 -15.22 -30.05
N THR A 35 -7.49 -15.92 -31.06
CA THR A 35 -6.57 -15.41 -32.11
C THR A 35 -7.16 -14.23 -32.89
N ASP A 36 -8.47 -13.96 -32.77
CA ASP A 36 -9.23 -12.99 -33.56
C ASP A 36 -9.44 -11.65 -32.85
N GLY A 37 -8.52 -11.20 -31.98
CA GLY A 37 -8.64 -9.92 -31.25
C GLY A 37 -9.74 -9.90 -30.17
N LYS A 38 -10.31 -11.03 -29.82
CA LYS A 38 -11.26 -11.15 -28.72
C LYS A 38 -10.59 -10.89 -27.39
N LYS A 39 -11.20 -10.04 -26.56
CA LYS A 39 -10.70 -9.72 -25.20
C LYS A 39 -10.68 -10.96 -24.31
N SER A 40 -9.70 -11.05 -23.43
CA SER A 40 -9.59 -12.13 -22.46
C SER A 40 -10.78 -12.13 -21.51
N LYS A 41 -11.28 -13.31 -21.15
CA LYS A 41 -12.33 -13.50 -20.16
C LYS A 41 -11.76 -13.65 -18.74
N PHE A 42 -10.53 -14.13 -18.66
CA PHE A 42 -9.85 -14.39 -17.40
C PHE A 42 -8.36 -14.04 -17.55
N ASP A 43 -7.78 -13.40 -16.54
CA ASP A 43 -6.36 -13.06 -16.46
C ASP A 43 -5.73 -13.76 -15.26
N LEU A 44 -4.62 -14.49 -15.46
CA LEU A 44 -3.78 -15.06 -14.41
C LEU A 44 -2.73 -14.03 -13.99
N GLY A 45 -2.61 -13.78 -12.71
CA GLY A 45 -1.67 -12.79 -12.15
C GLY A 45 -2.26 -12.04 -10.96
N PRO A 46 -1.51 -11.08 -10.40
CA PRO A 46 -0.25 -10.50 -10.92
C PRO A 46 0.94 -11.45 -10.79
N ILE A 47 1.74 -11.58 -11.85
CA ILE A 47 2.86 -12.55 -11.94
C ILE A 47 3.96 -12.22 -10.92
N ASN A 48 4.21 -10.93 -10.67
CA ASN A 48 5.21 -10.48 -9.71
C ASN A 48 4.88 -10.83 -8.25
N THR A 49 3.71 -11.45 -8.00
CA THR A 49 3.30 -11.94 -6.68
C THR A 49 3.38 -13.46 -6.54
N TYR A 50 3.79 -14.18 -7.58
CA TYR A 50 3.81 -15.66 -7.58
C TYR A 50 4.82 -16.24 -6.61
N ILE A 51 5.93 -15.54 -6.41
CA ILE A 51 6.97 -15.91 -5.45
C ILE A 51 7.27 -14.70 -4.59
N SER A 52 7.18 -14.89 -3.28
CA SER A 52 7.49 -13.87 -2.29
C SER A 52 8.20 -14.51 -1.09
N LYS A 53 8.63 -13.69 -0.13
CA LYS A 53 9.29 -14.16 1.09
C LYS A 53 8.85 -13.32 2.28
N ASN A 54 8.56 -13.98 3.41
CA ASN A 54 8.38 -13.32 4.70
C ASN A 54 8.96 -14.18 5.84
N TYR A 55 9.00 -13.63 7.05
CA TYR A 55 9.64 -14.27 8.20
C TYR A 55 8.95 -15.58 8.62
N VAL A 56 7.63 -15.61 8.59
CA VAL A 56 6.83 -16.75 9.05
C VAL A 56 6.75 -17.84 8.00
N ASP A 57 6.48 -17.48 6.74
CA ASP A 57 6.26 -18.43 5.66
C ASP A 57 7.56 -18.95 5.02
N GLY A 58 8.69 -18.25 5.21
CA GLY A 58 9.89 -18.50 4.42
C GLY A 58 9.64 -18.08 2.98
N ILE A 59 9.75 -19.02 2.03
CA ILE A 59 9.31 -18.81 0.64
C ILE A 59 7.79 -19.01 0.59
N ARG A 60 7.11 -18.10 -0.08
CA ARG A 60 5.67 -18.13 -0.29
C ARG A 60 5.38 -18.25 -1.77
N LEU A 61 4.67 -19.29 -2.14
CA LEU A 61 4.20 -19.54 -3.51
C LEU A 61 2.74 -19.11 -3.60
N ARG A 62 2.39 -18.29 -4.58
CA ARG A 62 1.05 -17.75 -4.75
C ARG A 62 0.57 -17.92 -6.18
N LEU A 63 -0.66 -18.37 -6.35
CA LEU A 63 -1.38 -18.36 -7.62
C LEU A 63 -2.58 -17.43 -7.49
N ALA A 64 -2.72 -16.51 -8.44
CA ALA A 64 -3.78 -15.52 -8.42
C ALA A 64 -4.39 -15.34 -9.81
N GLY A 65 -5.63 -14.88 -9.83
CA GLY A 65 -6.33 -14.60 -11.08
C GLY A 65 -7.55 -13.73 -10.87
N ARG A 66 -8.12 -13.27 -11.99
CA ARG A 66 -9.31 -12.42 -12.00
C ARG A 66 -10.13 -12.60 -13.27
N THR A 67 -11.42 -12.36 -13.17
CA THR A 67 -12.32 -12.27 -14.33
C THR A 67 -12.29 -10.88 -14.94
N MET A 68 -12.57 -10.80 -16.24
CA MET A 68 -12.59 -9.55 -17.01
C MET A 68 -14.00 -9.25 -17.53
N ALA A 69 -14.26 -8.01 -17.94
CA ALA A 69 -15.56 -7.58 -18.45
C ALA A 69 -16.05 -8.36 -19.68
N ALA A 70 -15.14 -9.00 -20.42
CA ALA A 70 -15.50 -9.89 -21.53
C ALA A 70 -16.23 -11.18 -21.09
N LEU A 71 -16.09 -11.57 -19.81
CA LEU A 71 -16.90 -12.65 -19.21
C LEU A 71 -18.25 -12.11 -18.75
N ASN A 72 -18.25 -11.06 -17.92
CA ASN A 72 -19.42 -10.35 -17.45
C ASN A 72 -19.07 -8.89 -17.18
N PRO A 73 -19.77 -7.89 -17.79
CA PRO A 73 -19.43 -6.48 -17.65
C PRO A 73 -19.85 -5.86 -16.30
N HIS A 74 -20.58 -6.60 -15.46
CA HIS A 74 -21.07 -6.16 -14.16
C HIS A 74 -20.48 -6.94 -12.99
N PHE A 75 -20.20 -8.22 -13.19
CA PHE A 75 -19.76 -9.10 -12.11
C PHE A 75 -18.31 -9.51 -12.32
N PHE A 76 -17.47 -9.25 -11.32
CA PHE A 76 -16.05 -9.56 -11.32
C PHE A 76 -15.67 -10.38 -10.10
N TRP A 77 -14.76 -11.30 -10.31
CA TRP A 77 -14.09 -12.04 -9.26
C TRP A 77 -12.58 -11.83 -9.39
N SER A 78 -11.90 -11.62 -8.26
CA SER A 78 -10.46 -11.77 -8.15
C SER A 78 -10.13 -12.61 -6.92
N GLY A 79 -9.05 -13.39 -7.01
CA GLY A 79 -8.70 -14.22 -5.88
C GLY A 79 -7.32 -14.85 -6.02
N TYR A 80 -6.87 -15.43 -4.90
CA TYR A 80 -5.60 -16.14 -4.85
C TYR A 80 -5.64 -17.27 -3.82
N ALA A 81 -4.73 -18.23 -4.03
CA ALA A 81 -4.27 -19.19 -3.06
C ALA A 81 -2.76 -19.08 -2.91
N ALA A 82 -2.25 -19.14 -1.68
CA ALA A 82 -0.82 -19.08 -1.40
C ALA A 82 -0.43 -20.13 -0.36
N TYR A 83 0.80 -20.61 -0.46
CA TYR A 83 1.38 -21.62 0.44
C TYR A 83 2.72 -21.13 1.00
N GLY A 84 2.88 -21.16 2.32
CA GLY A 84 4.12 -20.86 3.00
C GLY A 84 4.96 -22.13 3.24
N THR A 85 6.19 -22.16 2.71
CA THR A 85 7.04 -23.37 2.78
C THR A 85 7.56 -23.66 4.18
N LYS A 86 7.72 -22.64 5.04
CA LYS A 86 8.20 -22.78 6.42
C LYS A 86 7.04 -22.97 7.39
N SER A 87 5.95 -22.21 7.20
CA SER A 87 4.75 -22.32 8.04
C SER A 87 3.94 -23.59 7.77
N ASN A 88 4.09 -24.19 6.58
CA ASN A 88 3.26 -25.29 6.06
C ASN A 88 1.76 -24.94 6.09
N ASP A 89 1.41 -23.67 5.87
CA ASP A 89 0.04 -23.17 5.95
C ASP A 89 -0.44 -22.60 4.61
N TRP A 90 -1.76 -22.67 4.38
CA TRP A 90 -2.41 -22.15 3.19
C TRP A 90 -3.14 -20.85 3.50
N TYR A 91 -3.05 -19.93 2.57
CA TYR A 91 -3.67 -18.62 2.63
C TYR A 91 -4.53 -18.39 1.41
N THR A 92 -5.66 -17.74 1.57
CA THR A 92 -6.59 -17.45 0.47
C THR A 92 -7.19 -16.07 0.61
N GLY A 93 -7.47 -15.45 -0.52
CA GLY A 93 -8.27 -14.22 -0.56
C GLY A 93 -9.14 -14.22 -1.80
N HIS A 94 -10.40 -13.82 -1.64
CA HIS A 94 -11.38 -13.71 -2.72
C HIS A 94 -12.11 -12.39 -2.60
N GLU A 95 -12.29 -11.75 -3.74
CA GLU A 95 -13.03 -10.51 -3.88
C GLU A 95 -14.08 -10.68 -4.97
N PHE A 96 -15.31 -10.34 -4.66
CA PHE A 96 -16.46 -10.37 -5.56
C PHE A 96 -16.98 -8.95 -5.71
N THR A 97 -16.89 -8.39 -6.92
CA THR A 97 -17.32 -7.03 -7.20
C THR A 97 -18.48 -7.01 -8.17
N TYR A 98 -19.58 -6.37 -7.74
CA TYR A 98 -20.69 -6.03 -8.61
C TYR A 98 -20.61 -4.54 -8.98
N SER A 99 -20.49 -4.26 -10.28
CA SER A 99 -20.48 -2.89 -10.79
C SER A 99 -21.87 -2.49 -11.29
N LEU A 100 -22.39 -1.38 -10.77
CA LEU A 100 -23.70 -0.83 -11.16
C LEU A 100 -23.71 -0.34 -12.60
N ASN A 101 -22.54 0.04 -13.14
CA ASN A 101 -22.37 0.47 -14.53
C ASN A 101 -21.57 -0.56 -15.32
N LYS A 102 -21.91 -0.72 -16.60
CA LYS A 102 -21.17 -1.62 -17.51
C LYS A 102 -19.72 -1.20 -17.65
N LYS A 103 -18.82 -2.14 -17.48
CA LYS A 103 -17.38 -1.98 -17.64
C LYS A 103 -16.92 -2.56 -18.99
N LYS A 104 -15.83 -2.02 -19.54
CA LYS A 104 -15.23 -2.46 -20.81
C LYS A 104 -14.10 -3.44 -20.61
N ASN A 105 -13.35 -3.34 -19.50
CA ASN A 105 -12.20 -4.19 -19.18
C ASN A 105 -12.23 -4.68 -17.73
N SER A 106 -12.24 -3.77 -16.73
CA SER A 106 -12.06 -4.11 -15.31
C SER A 106 -13.02 -3.30 -14.40
N PRO A 107 -13.26 -3.73 -13.16
CA PRO A 107 -14.13 -3.01 -12.23
C PRO A 107 -13.58 -1.64 -11.81
N PHE A 108 -12.28 -1.38 -12.03
CA PHE A 108 -11.60 -0.14 -11.62
C PHE A 108 -11.75 1.02 -12.61
N GLU A 109 -12.38 0.79 -13.77
CA GLU A 109 -12.64 1.86 -14.74
C GLU A 109 -13.47 2.98 -14.14
N PHE A 110 -13.11 4.22 -14.50
CA PHE A 110 -13.88 5.40 -14.13
C PHE A 110 -15.20 5.50 -14.93
N PRO A 111 -16.30 5.93 -14.31
CA PRO A 111 -16.49 6.10 -12.86
C PRO A 111 -16.72 4.76 -12.17
N MET A 112 -16.15 4.58 -10.95
CA MET A 112 -16.43 3.41 -10.13
C MET A 112 -17.78 3.57 -9.43
N ARG A 113 -18.64 2.56 -9.56
CA ARG A 113 -19.93 2.44 -8.85
C ARG A 113 -20.08 0.97 -8.47
N ASN A 114 -19.35 0.56 -7.45
CA ASN A 114 -19.08 -0.84 -7.16
C ASN A 114 -19.52 -1.23 -5.74
N LEU A 115 -20.15 -2.39 -5.64
CA LEU A 115 -20.33 -3.11 -4.38
C LEU A 115 -19.36 -4.28 -4.38
N THR A 116 -18.49 -4.37 -3.37
CA THR A 116 -17.45 -5.39 -3.30
C THR A 116 -17.53 -6.14 -1.99
N PHE A 117 -17.53 -7.48 -2.05
CA PHE A 117 -17.39 -8.36 -0.90
C PHE A 117 -16.05 -9.07 -0.96
N GLU A 118 -15.26 -8.92 0.10
CA GLU A 118 -13.95 -9.56 0.28
C GLU A 118 -14.01 -10.56 1.43
N VAL A 119 -13.39 -11.72 1.21
CA VAL A 119 -13.07 -12.67 2.26
C VAL A 119 -11.62 -13.08 2.13
N ALA A 120 -10.86 -12.99 3.22
CA ALA A 120 -9.45 -13.34 3.20
C ALA A 120 -9.00 -13.98 4.52
N ARG A 121 -8.10 -14.96 4.40
CA ARG A 121 -7.27 -15.48 5.47
C ARG A 121 -5.83 -15.38 5.02
N ASP A 122 -5.05 -14.51 5.66
CA ASP A 122 -3.68 -14.27 5.24
C ASP A 122 -2.81 -13.75 6.40
N ILE A 123 -1.50 -13.71 6.18
CA ILE A 123 -0.51 -13.20 7.11
C ILE A 123 0.04 -11.88 6.62
N MET A 124 0.29 -10.93 7.52
CA MET A 124 0.89 -9.64 7.19
C MET A 124 1.70 -9.08 8.36
N SER A 125 2.62 -8.18 8.05
CA SER A 125 3.27 -7.31 9.02
C SER A 125 2.48 -6.00 9.16
N PRO A 126 2.65 -5.25 10.24
CA PRO A 126 1.92 -3.99 10.46
C PRO A 126 2.11 -2.95 9.34
N SER A 127 3.31 -2.84 8.82
CA SER A 127 3.64 -1.90 7.73
C SER A 127 3.09 -2.31 6.37
N ASP A 128 2.67 -3.57 6.18
CA ASP A 128 2.11 -4.02 4.90
C ASP A 128 0.80 -3.30 4.54
N ASP A 129 0.03 -2.80 5.52
CA ASP A 129 -1.17 -1.98 5.29
C ASP A 129 -0.86 -0.60 4.68
N ASN A 130 0.40 -0.13 4.76
CA ASN A 130 0.84 1.15 4.20
C ASN A 130 1.40 1.03 2.78
N LEU A 131 1.57 -0.20 2.26
CA LEU A 131 2.14 -0.41 0.94
C LEU A 131 1.11 -0.08 -0.15
N LEU A 132 1.50 0.71 -1.13
CA LEU A 132 0.72 0.96 -2.35
C LEU A 132 0.63 -0.28 -3.24
N HIS A 133 1.64 -1.14 -3.16
CA HIS A 133 1.72 -2.38 -3.90
C HIS A 133 1.36 -3.58 -3.02
N ASN A 134 0.98 -4.68 -3.66
CA ASN A 134 0.70 -5.91 -2.95
C ASN A 134 1.92 -6.36 -2.13
N LYS A 135 1.73 -6.74 -0.87
CA LYS A 135 2.79 -7.22 0.03
C LYS A 135 3.56 -8.43 -0.51
N ASP A 136 2.90 -9.26 -1.34
CA ASP A 136 3.50 -10.43 -1.99
C ASP A 136 4.24 -10.08 -3.29
N ASN A 137 4.27 -8.81 -3.72
CA ASN A 137 5.09 -8.38 -4.85
C ASN A 137 6.56 -8.68 -4.54
N ILE A 138 7.24 -9.42 -5.41
CA ILE A 138 8.62 -9.87 -5.22
C ILE A 138 9.57 -8.71 -4.86
N PHE A 139 9.38 -7.54 -5.46
CA PHE A 139 10.19 -6.36 -5.16
C PHE A 139 9.94 -5.84 -3.74
N MET A 140 8.71 -5.93 -3.21
CA MET A 140 8.37 -5.52 -1.85
C MET A 140 8.91 -6.48 -0.79
N THR A 141 9.26 -7.72 -1.16
CA THR A 141 9.80 -8.72 -0.23
C THR A 141 11.30 -8.58 0.02
N PHE A 142 12.02 -7.81 -0.81
CA PHE A 142 13.39 -7.39 -0.54
C PHE A 142 13.38 -6.26 0.49
N ARG A 143 13.63 -6.60 1.75
CA ARG A 143 13.50 -5.69 2.89
C ARG A 143 14.85 -5.36 3.51
N ALA A 144 15.00 -4.11 3.92
CA ALA A 144 16.21 -3.61 4.57
C ALA A 144 16.29 -4.00 6.06
N ALA A 145 15.16 -4.41 6.66
CA ALA A 145 15.09 -4.87 8.03
C ALA A 145 14.17 -6.10 8.13
N THR A 146 14.42 -6.94 9.13
CA THR A 146 13.58 -8.10 9.42
C THR A 146 12.23 -7.64 9.97
N GLN A 147 11.15 -8.22 9.47
CA GLN A 147 9.79 -8.05 9.96
C GLN A 147 9.33 -9.40 10.53
N ASP A 148 9.64 -9.62 11.78
CA ASP A 148 9.37 -10.87 12.50
C ASP A 148 8.11 -10.80 13.38
N GLU A 149 7.59 -9.60 13.61
CA GLU A 149 6.36 -9.34 14.35
C GLU A 149 5.18 -9.24 13.36
N MET A 150 4.55 -10.36 13.08
CA MET A 150 3.49 -10.51 12.09
C MET A 150 2.18 -10.95 12.75
N PHE A 151 1.08 -10.88 12.02
CA PHE A 151 -0.20 -11.44 12.45
C PHE A 151 -0.93 -12.14 11.31
N LEU A 152 -1.57 -13.25 11.65
CA LEU A 152 -2.53 -13.94 10.81
C LEU A 152 -3.89 -13.28 10.95
N TYR A 153 -4.46 -12.80 9.85
CA TYR A 153 -5.78 -12.20 9.87
C TYR A 153 -6.82 -13.04 9.14
N HIS A 154 -8.06 -12.97 9.65
CA HIS A 154 -9.26 -13.37 8.94
C HIS A 154 -10.11 -12.13 8.75
N ARG A 155 -10.41 -11.78 7.51
CA ARG A 155 -11.13 -10.57 7.14
C ARG A 155 -12.35 -10.91 6.30
N GLN A 156 -13.45 -10.27 6.63
CA GLN A 156 -14.64 -10.14 5.78
C GLN A 156 -14.92 -8.65 5.65
N ARG A 157 -15.09 -8.16 4.43
CA ARG A 157 -15.33 -6.74 4.19
C ARG A 157 -16.36 -6.58 3.09
N LEU A 158 -17.39 -5.81 3.39
CA LEU A 158 -18.35 -5.33 2.41
C LEU A 158 -18.11 -3.86 2.18
N SER A 159 -17.82 -3.45 0.95
CA SER A 159 -17.52 -2.06 0.61
C SER A 159 -18.35 -1.58 -0.57
N PHE A 160 -18.73 -0.32 -0.52
CA PHE A 160 -19.42 0.37 -1.58
C PHE A 160 -18.64 1.64 -1.96
N VAL A 161 -18.38 1.81 -3.26
CA VAL A 161 -17.71 2.99 -3.82
C VAL A 161 -18.61 3.60 -4.88
N TYR A 162 -18.79 4.91 -4.81
CA TYR A 162 -19.53 5.68 -5.80
C TYR A 162 -18.76 6.92 -6.22
N GLU A 163 -18.39 6.99 -7.50
CA GLU A 163 -17.71 8.14 -8.10
C GLU A 163 -18.67 8.97 -8.94
N THR A 164 -18.50 10.28 -8.84
CA THR A 164 -19.20 11.27 -9.66
C THR A 164 -18.29 11.82 -10.74
N ASP A 165 -18.86 12.33 -11.83
CA ASP A 165 -18.09 12.93 -12.94
C ASP A 165 -17.43 14.28 -12.57
N TRP A 166 -17.80 14.88 -11.43
CA TRP A 166 -17.30 16.16 -10.90
C TRP A 166 -16.24 16.00 -9.81
N GLY A 167 -15.68 14.81 -9.66
CA GLY A 167 -14.48 14.56 -8.85
C GLY A 167 -14.74 14.11 -7.42
N PHE A 168 -15.99 13.85 -7.01
CA PHE A 168 -16.26 13.22 -5.71
C PHE A 168 -16.27 11.71 -5.79
N ARG A 169 -15.68 11.09 -4.77
CA ARG A 169 -15.68 9.66 -4.55
C ARG A 169 -16.12 9.37 -3.12
N PHE A 170 -17.30 8.79 -2.98
CA PHE A 170 -17.84 8.31 -1.71
C PHE A 170 -17.43 6.86 -1.53
N ASN A 171 -17.00 6.51 -0.34
CA ASN A 171 -16.66 5.14 0.02
C ASN A 171 -17.22 4.80 1.41
N THR A 172 -17.81 3.64 1.52
CA THR A 172 -18.20 3.07 2.81
C THR A 172 -17.82 1.60 2.85
N SER A 173 -17.42 1.11 4.03
CA SER A 173 -17.08 -0.29 4.19
C SER A 173 -17.36 -0.79 5.61
N LEU A 174 -17.99 -1.95 5.71
CA LEU A 174 -18.12 -2.73 6.93
C LEU A 174 -17.06 -3.83 6.91
N ARG A 175 -16.19 -3.85 7.92
CA ARG A 175 -15.10 -4.82 8.05
C ARG A 175 -15.26 -5.62 9.35
N LEU A 176 -15.19 -6.93 9.23
CA LEU A 176 -15.04 -7.86 10.33
C LEU A 176 -13.66 -8.48 10.22
N GLN A 177 -12.81 -8.28 11.21
CA GLN A 177 -11.44 -8.78 11.15
C GLN A 177 -11.03 -9.35 12.49
N SER A 178 -10.30 -10.45 12.44
CA SER A 178 -9.62 -10.99 13.62
C SER A 178 -8.15 -11.14 13.32
N ASN A 179 -7.30 -10.64 14.21
CA ASN A 179 -5.86 -10.74 14.14
C ASN A 179 -5.35 -11.69 15.22
N ARG A 180 -4.61 -12.71 14.81
CA ARG A 180 -3.90 -13.65 15.67
C ARG A 180 -2.40 -13.38 15.58
N THR A 181 -1.71 -13.39 16.67
CA THR A 181 -0.25 -13.23 16.71
C THR A 181 0.48 -14.30 15.87
N ALA A 182 1.54 -13.90 15.19
CA ALA A 182 2.41 -14.76 14.40
C ALA A 182 3.86 -14.23 14.46
N GLY A 183 4.84 -15.11 14.22
CA GLY A 183 6.24 -14.77 14.37
C GLY A 183 6.56 -14.45 15.84
N ASN A 184 7.25 -13.34 16.06
CA ASN A 184 7.66 -12.88 17.39
C ASN A 184 6.68 -11.86 18.00
N LEU A 185 5.54 -11.60 17.36
CA LEU A 185 4.51 -10.72 17.91
C LEU A 185 3.73 -11.42 19.02
N HIS A 186 3.60 -10.76 20.16
CA HIS A 186 2.79 -11.19 21.28
C HIS A 186 1.90 -10.05 21.77
N TYR A 187 0.69 -10.40 22.22
CA TYR A 187 -0.23 -9.45 22.81
C TYR A 187 -0.32 -9.75 24.31
N TYR A 188 0.27 -8.90 25.13
CA TYR A 188 0.18 -8.99 26.57
C TYR A 188 -0.66 -7.84 27.13
N LYS A 189 -1.62 -8.17 27.98
CA LYS A 189 -2.28 -7.19 28.85
C LYS A 189 -1.31 -6.64 29.87
N MET A 190 -1.70 -5.59 30.58
CA MET A 190 -0.88 -4.98 31.63
C MET A 190 -0.57 -5.93 32.80
N ASP A 191 -1.42 -6.92 33.05
CA ASP A 191 -1.22 -7.99 34.05
C ASP A 191 -0.37 -9.17 33.51
N SER A 192 0.27 -9.02 32.35
CA SER A 192 1.05 -10.04 31.64
C SER A 192 0.22 -11.23 31.12
N THR A 193 -1.09 -11.16 31.13
CA THR A 193 -1.94 -12.18 30.50
C THR A 193 -1.80 -12.12 28.98
N GLU A 194 -1.45 -13.24 28.34
CA GLU A 194 -1.34 -13.33 26.90
C GLU A 194 -2.70 -13.44 26.22
N VAL A 195 -2.91 -12.59 25.21
CA VAL A 195 -4.11 -12.59 24.35
C VAL A 195 -3.71 -13.03 22.96
N LYS A 196 -4.15 -14.20 22.53
CA LYS A 196 -3.73 -14.78 21.22
C LYS A 196 -4.46 -14.17 20.02
N LYS A 197 -5.59 -13.52 20.24
CA LYS A 197 -6.47 -13.06 19.16
C LYS A 197 -7.27 -11.83 19.54
N ILE A 198 -7.31 -10.85 18.66
CA ILE A 198 -8.14 -9.65 18.77
C ILE A 198 -9.16 -9.64 17.62
N ARG A 199 -10.41 -9.27 17.93
CA ARG A 199 -11.50 -9.15 16.95
C ARG A 199 -11.99 -7.71 16.86
N MET A 200 -12.16 -7.26 15.63
CA MET A 200 -12.60 -5.91 15.27
C MET A 200 -13.83 -6.00 14.37
N ALA A 201 -14.79 -5.12 14.59
CA ALA A 201 -15.91 -4.88 13.71
C ALA A 201 -16.00 -3.37 13.50
N ASP A 202 -15.76 -2.91 12.26
CA ASP A 202 -15.64 -1.50 11.95
C ASP A 202 -16.52 -1.10 10.78
N LEU A 203 -17.09 0.11 10.86
CA LEU A 203 -17.72 0.81 9.75
C LEU A 203 -16.87 2.04 9.41
N THR A 204 -16.40 2.11 8.17
CA THR A 204 -15.69 3.27 7.63
C THR A 204 -16.59 4.01 6.66
N VAL A 205 -16.63 5.32 6.77
CA VAL A 205 -17.26 6.23 5.79
C VAL A 205 -16.22 7.27 5.38
N GLY A 206 -16.10 7.52 4.08
CA GLY A 206 -15.12 8.46 3.56
C GLY A 206 -15.58 9.17 2.31
N ILE A 207 -14.98 10.32 2.08
CA ILE A 207 -15.17 11.17 0.90
C ILE A 207 -13.79 11.59 0.42
N ASN A 208 -13.52 11.40 -0.87
CA ASN A 208 -12.38 11.98 -1.56
C ASN A 208 -12.89 12.98 -2.60
N TYR A 209 -12.20 14.10 -2.73
CA TYR A 209 -12.46 15.12 -3.72
C TYR A 209 -11.22 15.38 -4.55
N ASN A 210 -11.33 15.17 -5.87
CA ASN A 210 -10.26 15.36 -6.83
C ASN A 210 -10.84 16.10 -8.06
N PRO A 211 -10.95 17.45 -7.99
CA PRO A 211 -11.61 18.25 -9.01
C PRO A 211 -10.87 18.25 -10.34
N GLY A 212 -11.59 18.02 -11.42
CA GLY A 212 -11.06 18.11 -12.77
C GLY A 212 -10.07 17.00 -13.15
N VAL A 213 -9.95 15.94 -12.35
CA VAL A 213 -9.13 14.78 -12.72
C VAL A 213 -9.74 14.07 -13.93
N THR A 214 -8.90 13.71 -14.87
CA THR A 214 -9.26 12.90 -16.03
C THR A 214 -8.46 11.60 -16.04
N TYR A 215 -9.07 10.53 -16.52
CA TYR A 215 -8.47 9.20 -16.50
C TYR A 215 -8.41 8.57 -17.90
N VAL A 216 -7.31 7.84 -18.15
CA VAL A 216 -7.26 6.83 -19.21
C VAL A 216 -7.48 5.46 -18.57
N ASN A 217 -8.50 4.76 -19.06
CA ASN A 217 -8.77 3.39 -18.65
C ASN A 217 -7.94 2.45 -19.51
N THR A 218 -6.91 1.86 -18.95
CA THR A 218 -6.19 0.74 -19.58
C THR A 218 -6.90 -0.58 -19.27
N LYS A 219 -6.44 -1.67 -19.84
CA LYS A 219 -6.98 -2.99 -19.52
C LYS A 219 -6.81 -3.35 -18.04
N GLN A 220 -5.66 -2.99 -17.45
CA GLN A 220 -5.26 -3.43 -16.13
C GLN A 220 -5.68 -2.47 -15.03
N GLN A 221 -5.62 -1.18 -15.30
CA GLN A 221 -5.86 -0.12 -14.33
C GLN A 221 -6.32 1.16 -15.01
N ARG A 222 -6.77 2.12 -14.25
CA ARG A 222 -6.98 3.49 -14.71
C ARG A 222 -5.78 4.34 -14.30
N LEU A 223 -5.39 5.25 -15.16
CA LEU A 223 -4.29 6.18 -14.93
C LEU A 223 -4.81 7.61 -14.99
N PRO A 224 -4.53 8.47 -14.00
CA PRO A 224 -4.83 9.88 -14.09
C PRO A 224 -3.91 10.53 -15.14
N ILE A 225 -4.47 11.41 -15.99
CA ILE A 225 -3.70 12.13 -17.00
C ILE A 225 -3.15 13.44 -16.43
N ASN A 226 -3.99 14.20 -15.74
CA ASN A 226 -3.62 15.45 -15.10
C ASN A 226 -3.27 15.19 -13.63
N LEU A 227 -1.97 15.13 -13.36
CA LEU A 227 -1.44 14.83 -12.03
C LEU A 227 -1.40 16.05 -11.09
N ASP A 228 -1.67 17.24 -11.60
CA ASP A 228 -1.68 18.51 -10.86
C ASP A 228 -3.02 18.83 -10.17
N SER A 229 -4.05 18.01 -10.40
CA SER A 229 -5.32 18.13 -9.67
C SER A 229 -5.10 17.77 -8.19
N PRO A 230 -5.54 18.62 -7.23
CA PRO A 230 -5.43 18.28 -5.81
C PRO A 230 -6.35 17.11 -5.47
N GLU A 231 -5.90 16.26 -4.55
CA GLU A 231 -6.75 15.23 -3.95
C GLU A 231 -6.87 15.49 -2.45
N ILE A 232 -8.11 15.62 -1.97
CA ILE A 232 -8.41 15.83 -0.56
C ILE A 232 -9.34 14.71 -0.11
N GLY A 233 -8.95 14.00 0.94
CA GLY A 233 -9.73 12.90 1.51
C GLY A 233 -10.04 13.14 2.98
N ILE A 234 -11.25 12.75 3.39
CA ILE A 234 -11.63 12.62 4.79
C ILE A 234 -12.33 11.28 4.98
N SER A 235 -12.00 10.58 6.05
CA SER A 235 -12.68 9.35 6.43
C SER A 235 -12.81 9.24 7.94
N HIS A 236 -13.87 8.56 8.37
CA HIS A 236 -14.10 8.23 9.76
C HIS A 236 -14.42 6.75 9.88
N THR A 237 -13.70 6.06 10.76
CA THR A 237 -13.89 4.64 11.06
C THR A 237 -14.43 4.50 12.47
N MET A 238 -15.58 3.87 12.61
CA MET A 238 -16.23 3.54 13.87
C MET A 238 -16.08 2.05 14.16
N GLY A 239 -15.41 1.69 15.21
CA GLY A 239 -15.30 0.30 15.71
C GLY A 239 -16.32 0.06 16.81
N PHE A 240 -16.95 -1.11 16.77
CA PHE A 240 -18.02 -1.50 17.67
C PHE A 240 -17.55 -2.57 18.64
N SER A 241 -17.93 -2.41 19.93
CA SER A 241 -17.79 -3.44 20.94
C SER A 241 -19.13 -4.18 21.11
N GLY A 242 -19.11 -5.51 21.15
CA GLY A 242 -20.29 -6.35 21.30
C GLY A 242 -21.09 -6.59 20.00
N PHE A 243 -20.86 -5.83 18.94
CA PHE A 243 -21.53 -6.00 17.65
C PHE A 243 -20.68 -6.85 16.71
N LEU A 244 -21.27 -7.85 16.08
CA LEU A 244 -20.60 -8.78 15.14
C LEU A 244 -19.27 -9.36 15.66
N GLY A 245 -19.14 -9.53 16.96
CA GLY A 245 -17.95 -10.08 17.60
C GLY A 245 -16.79 -9.11 17.83
N GLY A 246 -16.98 -7.82 17.55
CA GLY A 246 -16.02 -6.78 17.87
C GLY A 246 -15.79 -6.67 19.38
N GLN A 247 -14.54 -6.50 19.80
CA GLN A 247 -14.14 -6.46 21.21
C GLN A 247 -13.95 -5.05 21.74
N TYR A 248 -13.54 -4.12 20.86
CA TYR A 248 -13.13 -2.78 21.27
C TYR A 248 -13.90 -1.71 20.53
N LYS A 249 -14.30 -0.66 21.26
CA LYS A 249 -14.87 0.54 20.68
C LYS A 249 -13.73 1.44 20.22
N SER A 250 -13.74 1.85 18.96
CA SER A 250 -12.74 2.75 18.39
C SER A 250 -13.37 3.79 17.49
N ASN A 251 -12.77 4.96 17.40
CA ASN A 251 -13.15 5.99 16.43
C ASN A 251 -11.87 6.61 15.90
N ILE A 252 -11.62 6.44 14.59
CA ILE A 252 -10.45 6.99 13.92
C ILE A 252 -10.91 7.97 12.85
N THR A 253 -10.45 9.20 12.92
CA THR A 253 -10.62 10.19 11.85
C THR A 253 -9.31 10.32 11.10
N LYS A 254 -9.37 10.29 9.77
CA LYS A 254 -8.22 10.49 8.89
C LYS A 254 -8.54 11.57 7.87
N VAL A 255 -7.60 12.50 7.67
CA VAL A 255 -7.61 13.51 6.62
C VAL A 255 -6.36 13.35 5.79
N SER A 256 -6.47 13.41 4.47
CA SER A 256 -5.33 13.31 3.56
C SER A 256 -5.39 14.40 2.50
N ILE A 257 -4.24 14.88 2.09
CA ILE A 257 -4.07 15.89 1.03
C ILE A 257 -2.90 15.45 0.16
N TYR A 258 -3.12 15.50 -1.15
CA TYR A 258 -2.08 15.39 -2.17
C TYR A 258 -2.18 16.57 -3.14
N LYS A 259 -1.03 17.10 -3.54
CA LYS A 259 -0.96 18.15 -4.57
C LYS A 259 0.37 18.09 -5.30
N ARG A 260 0.32 18.03 -6.63
CA ARG A 260 1.47 18.30 -7.50
C ARG A 260 1.47 19.76 -7.93
N GLN A 261 2.62 20.40 -7.88
CA GLN A 261 2.84 21.75 -8.37
C GLN A 261 3.95 21.77 -9.41
N TRP A 262 3.62 22.15 -10.64
CA TRP A 262 4.59 22.31 -11.70
C TRP A 262 5.39 23.61 -11.52
N LEU A 263 6.72 23.52 -11.66
CA LEU A 263 7.67 24.62 -11.56
C LEU A 263 8.30 24.98 -12.92
N GLY A 264 7.61 24.68 -14.01
CA GLY A 264 8.08 24.89 -15.37
C GLY A 264 9.36 24.08 -15.65
N SER A 265 10.45 24.75 -16.06
CA SER A 265 11.70 24.07 -16.37
C SER A 265 12.43 23.45 -15.17
N TRP A 266 11.97 23.70 -13.94
CA TRP A 266 12.47 23.13 -12.69
C TRP A 266 11.71 21.87 -12.25
N GLY A 267 10.88 21.31 -13.16
CA GLY A 267 10.14 20.10 -12.90
C GLY A 267 8.90 20.32 -12.04
N TYR A 268 8.71 19.48 -11.01
CA TYR A 268 7.53 19.55 -10.15
C TYR A 268 7.83 19.20 -8.69
N LEU A 269 6.99 19.72 -7.83
CA LEU A 269 6.92 19.37 -6.41
C LEU A 269 5.67 18.50 -6.18
N ASP A 270 5.82 17.42 -5.43
CA ASP A 270 4.72 16.65 -4.88
C ASP A 270 4.64 16.85 -3.37
N PHE A 271 3.46 17.17 -2.91
CA PHE A 271 3.17 17.30 -1.49
C PHE A 271 2.12 16.28 -1.07
N HIS A 272 2.48 15.44 -0.11
CA HIS A 272 1.59 14.49 0.55
C HIS A 272 1.49 14.84 2.04
N ALA A 273 0.29 14.86 2.58
CA ALA A 273 0.09 14.94 4.01
C ALA A 273 -1.10 14.11 4.44
N ASN A 274 -0.98 13.47 5.60
CA ASN A 274 -2.13 12.86 6.26
C ASN A 274 -2.10 13.11 7.77
N ALA A 275 -3.26 13.40 8.33
CA ALA A 275 -3.47 13.54 9.75
C ALA A 275 -4.46 12.48 10.23
N GLN A 276 -4.17 11.85 11.35
CA GLN A 276 -5.00 10.81 11.93
C GLN A 276 -5.20 11.03 13.42
N ALA A 277 -6.39 10.70 13.91
CA ALA A 277 -6.71 10.78 15.33
C ALA A 277 -7.55 9.57 15.75
N GLN A 278 -7.05 8.77 16.70
CA GLN A 278 -7.79 7.76 17.45
C GLN A 278 -8.40 8.40 18.69
N TRP A 279 -9.72 8.42 18.75
CA TRP A 279 -10.44 9.15 19.80
C TRP A 279 -10.69 8.32 21.05
N ASN A 280 -10.63 7.00 20.98
CA ASN A 280 -10.92 6.10 22.09
C ASN A 280 -9.65 5.57 22.75
N LYS A 281 -9.84 4.99 23.93
CA LYS A 281 -8.89 4.09 24.56
C LYS A 281 -8.95 2.74 23.84
N VAL A 282 -7.80 2.25 23.38
CA VAL A 282 -7.70 1.03 22.56
C VAL A 282 -6.39 0.28 22.85
N PRO A 283 -6.33 -1.03 22.60
CA PRO A 283 -5.07 -1.76 22.65
C PRO A 283 -4.12 -1.26 21.53
N PHE A 284 -2.80 -1.46 21.72
CA PHE A 284 -1.78 -0.88 20.84
C PHE A 284 -1.94 -1.25 19.35
N GLN A 285 -2.50 -2.41 19.04
CA GLN A 285 -2.75 -2.88 17.68
C GLN A 285 -3.77 -2.00 16.91
N MET A 286 -4.53 -1.19 17.63
CA MET A 286 -5.51 -0.25 17.08
C MET A 286 -5.05 1.20 17.18
N LEU A 287 -3.84 1.45 17.70
CA LEU A 287 -3.19 2.75 17.66
C LEU A 287 -2.66 3.05 16.26
N ILE A 288 -2.32 4.30 16.04
CA ILE A 288 -1.80 4.79 14.78
C ILE A 288 -0.29 4.56 14.77
N MET A 289 0.17 3.78 13.81
CA MET A 289 1.59 3.61 13.49
C MET A 289 1.96 4.55 12.34
N PRO A 290 3.16 5.16 12.33
CA PRO A 290 3.68 5.87 11.17
C PRO A 290 3.60 5.03 9.89
N PRO A 291 3.42 5.65 8.71
CA PRO A 291 3.42 4.91 7.44
C PRO A 291 4.84 4.47 7.10
N ILE A 292 5.17 3.22 7.39
CA ILE A 292 6.50 2.64 7.25
C ILE A 292 6.57 1.76 6.01
N ASN A 293 7.68 1.83 5.28
CA ASN A 293 8.04 0.92 4.21
C ASN A 293 9.46 0.39 4.42
N LEU A 294 9.58 -0.85 4.80
CA LEU A 294 10.87 -1.51 5.02
C LEU A 294 11.45 -2.17 3.76
N SER A 295 10.75 -2.10 2.62
CA SER A 295 11.26 -2.58 1.33
C SER A 295 12.45 -1.73 0.86
N TYR A 296 13.31 -2.33 0.03
CA TYR A 296 14.30 -1.57 -0.72
C TYR A 296 13.69 -0.69 -1.80
N PHE A 297 12.40 -0.86 -2.13
CA PHE A 297 11.67 -0.05 -3.11
C PHE A 297 10.92 1.07 -2.41
N GLU A 298 11.38 2.30 -2.65
CA GLU A 298 10.88 3.52 -2.01
C GLU A 298 9.44 3.83 -2.43
N GLN A 299 8.68 4.40 -1.50
CA GLN A 299 7.34 4.96 -1.72
C GLN A 299 7.27 6.34 -1.07
N GLU A 300 6.82 7.33 -1.82
CA GLU A 300 6.81 8.73 -1.36
C GLU A 300 5.96 8.95 -0.11
N GLU A 301 4.88 8.19 0.03
CA GLU A 301 3.89 8.30 1.12
C GLU A 301 4.30 7.55 2.39
N THR A 302 5.56 7.08 2.47
CA THR A 302 6.06 6.29 3.60
C THR A 302 7.44 6.76 4.05
N VAL A 303 7.80 6.43 5.30
CA VAL A 303 9.16 6.55 5.82
C VAL A 303 9.89 5.21 5.73
N SER A 304 11.21 5.24 5.47
CA SER A 304 12.00 4.05 5.13
C SER A 304 13.03 3.64 6.19
N MET A 305 13.29 4.51 7.20
CA MET A 305 14.31 4.26 8.23
C MET A 305 13.72 4.04 9.62
N MET A 306 12.39 3.86 9.73
CA MET A 306 11.68 3.53 10.96
C MET A 306 11.35 2.03 10.95
N LYS A 307 11.32 1.39 12.13
CA LYS A 307 10.90 0.00 12.28
C LYS A 307 9.41 -0.12 12.55
N ASP A 308 8.84 -1.30 12.26
CA ASP A 308 7.50 -1.64 12.73
C ASP A 308 7.40 -1.47 14.25
N TRP A 309 6.28 -0.95 14.72
CA TRP A 309 5.99 -0.66 16.12
C TRP A 309 6.95 0.31 16.83
N GLU A 310 7.90 0.95 16.14
CA GLU A 310 8.87 1.83 16.79
C GLU A 310 8.20 2.99 17.53
N PHE A 311 7.16 3.58 16.94
CA PHE A 311 6.31 4.60 17.57
C PHE A 311 4.84 4.26 17.38
N LEU A 312 4.08 4.43 18.46
CA LEU A 312 2.65 4.22 18.50
C LEU A 312 1.98 5.49 19.03
N ASN A 313 1.01 5.99 18.27
CA ASN A 313 0.39 7.29 18.52
C ASN A 313 -1.14 7.17 18.55
N ASP A 314 -1.81 8.08 19.20
CA ASP A 314 -3.26 8.27 19.03
C ASP A 314 -3.60 9.59 18.30
N ARG A 315 -2.59 10.41 18.05
CA ARG A 315 -2.63 11.59 17.19
C ARG A 315 -1.38 11.58 16.34
N GLN A 316 -1.52 11.73 15.02
CA GLN A 316 -0.38 11.69 14.13
C GLN A 316 -0.61 12.56 12.91
N VAL A 317 0.45 13.24 12.48
CA VAL A 317 0.54 13.90 11.19
C VAL A 317 1.78 13.36 10.47
N PHE A 318 1.61 12.92 9.24
CA PHE A 318 2.68 12.60 8.31
C PHE A 318 2.69 13.63 7.18
N TRP A 319 3.87 14.01 6.71
CA TRP A 319 4.03 14.81 5.50
C TRP A 319 5.26 14.37 4.72
N ALA A 320 5.19 14.52 3.40
CA ALA A 320 6.30 14.35 2.47
C ALA A 320 6.24 15.46 1.43
N LEU A 321 7.38 16.06 1.16
CA LEU A 321 7.59 16.99 0.06
C LEU A 321 8.71 16.44 -0.79
N SER A 322 8.44 16.15 -2.05
CA SER A 322 9.41 15.66 -3.02
C SER A 322 9.54 16.62 -4.20
N TRP A 323 10.73 16.67 -4.79
CA TRP A 323 11.06 17.54 -5.91
C TRP A 323 11.80 16.76 -7.00
N ASP A 324 11.15 16.55 -8.14
CA ASP A 324 11.81 16.15 -9.39
C ASP A 324 12.29 17.42 -10.10
N MET A 325 13.59 17.63 -10.14
CA MET A 325 14.20 18.83 -10.77
C MET A 325 14.31 18.70 -12.30
N ASN A 326 13.77 17.65 -12.89
CA ASN A 326 13.76 17.42 -14.34
C ASN A 326 15.13 17.49 -15.02
N GLY A 327 16.20 17.10 -14.32
CA GLY A 327 17.57 17.13 -14.81
C GLY A 327 18.18 18.55 -14.92
N LYS A 328 17.65 19.52 -14.20
CA LYS A 328 18.05 20.93 -14.30
C LYS A 328 19.52 21.17 -14.04
N LEU A 329 20.13 20.42 -13.15
CA LEU A 329 21.55 20.50 -12.80
C LEU A 329 22.36 19.45 -13.56
N LEU A 330 21.97 18.17 -13.52
CA LEU A 330 22.71 17.06 -14.13
C LEU A 330 22.84 17.22 -15.65
N ASN A 331 21.81 17.72 -16.32
CA ASN A 331 21.87 17.95 -17.77
C ASN A 331 22.77 19.11 -18.20
N ARG A 332 23.39 19.86 -17.27
CA ARG A 332 24.44 20.83 -17.57
C ARG A 332 25.81 20.15 -17.77
N ILE A 333 25.96 18.92 -17.27
CA ILE A 333 27.20 18.15 -17.41
C ILE A 333 27.14 17.39 -18.75
N PRO A 334 28.06 17.63 -19.72
CA PRO A 334 27.92 17.15 -21.10
C PRO A 334 27.72 15.64 -21.26
N LEU A 335 28.40 14.81 -20.45
CA LEU A 335 28.23 13.34 -20.47
C LEU A 335 26.91 12.89 -19.86
N ILE A 336 26.54 13.48 -18.73
CA ILE A 336 25.30 13.12 -18.00
C ILE A 336 24.07 13.56 -18.79
N LYS A 337 24.13 14.68 -19.50
CA LYS A 337 23.06 15.16 -20.38
C LYS A 337 22.58 14.09 -21.37
N LYS A 338 23.50 13.24 -21.88
CA LYS A 338 23.14 12.16 -22.81
C LYS A 338 22.33 11.05 -22.12
N LEU A 339 22.53 10.85 -20.83
CA LEU A 339 21.83 9.85 -20.02
C LEU A 339 20.43 10.30 -19.60
N LYS A 340 20.14 11.61 -19.69
CA LYS A 340 18.85 12.23 -19.30
C LYS A 340 18.45 11.93 -17.85
N TRP A 341 19.45 11.79 -16.97
CA TRP A 341 19.22 11.59 -15.54
C TRP A 341 18.58 12.82 -14.92
N ARG A 342 17.75 12.59 -13.87
CA ARG A 342 17.05 13.65 -13.15
C ARG A 342 17.40 13.60 -11.68
N GLU A 343 17.58 14.76 -11.09
CA GLU A 343 17.77 14.90 -9.65
C GLU A 343 16.42 14.74 -8.96
N TRP A 344 16.47 14.02 -7.85
CA TRP A 344 15.35 13.84 -6.96
C TRP A 344 15.73 14.21 -5.55
N LEU A 345 14.92 15.02 -4.90
CA LEU A 345 15.07 15.41 -3.51
C LEU A 345 13.75 15.21 -2.79
N ALA A 346 13.78 14.68 -1.56
CA ALA A 346 12.58 14.64 -0.74
C ALA A 346 12.91 14.87 0.73
N ILE A 347 11.95 15.44 1.45
CA ILE A 347 11.95 15.52 2.89
C ILE A 347 10.63 14.97 3.41
N LYS A 348 10.71 14.08 4.40
CA LYS A 348 9.57 13.41 4.99
C LYS A 348 9.59 13.61 6.49
N GLY A 349 8.42 13.75 7.08
CA GLY A 349 8.29 13.91 8.51
C GLY A 349 7.08 13.20 9.08
N VAL A 350 7.20 12.83 10.35
CA VAL A 350 6.10 12.32 11.18
C VAL A 350 6.13 13.07 12.51
N TYR A 351 5.00 13.58 12.92
CA TYR A 351 4.79 14.03 14.28
C TYR A 351 3.65 13.23 14.89
N GLY A 352 3.94 12.56 15.98
CA GLY A 352 2.98 11.74 16.70
C GLY A 352 2.90 12.13 18.16
N HIS A 353 1.73 11.89 18.76
CA HIS A 353 1.49 12.09 20.17
C HIS A 353 0.66 10.91 20.71
N LEU A 354 1.00 10.45 21.90
CA LEU A 354 0.24 9.45 22.61
C LEU A 354 -0.35 10.10 23.86
N THR A 355 -1.67 10.24 23.89
CA THR A 355 -2.33 10.79 25.07
C THR A 355 -2.27 9.83 26.25
N ASP A 356 -2.35 10.39 27.43
CA ASP A 356 -2.29 9.65 28.70
C ASP A 356 -3.23 8.45 28.78
N LYS A 357 -4.39 8.50 28.13
CA LYS A 357 -5.39 7.42 28.15
C LYS A 357 -4.94 6.14 27.44
N ASN A 358 -4.00 6.24 26.49
CA ASN A 358 -3.49 5.14 25.69
C ASN A 358 -2.02 4.78 26.03
N ASN A 359 -1.41 5.49 26.98
CA ASN A 359 -0.01 5.32 27.33
C ASN A 359 0.17 4.21 28.39
N PRO A 360 0.75 3.03 28.03
CA PRO A 360 0.92 1.91 28.95
C PRO A 360 1.99 2.18 30.03
N PHE A 361 2.85 3.18 29.85
CA PHE A 361 3.94 3.50 30.78
C PHE A 361 3.48 4.31 32.00
N LEU A 362 2.23 4.77 32.02
CA LEU A 362 1.67 5.53 33.14
C LEU A 362 1.05 4.62 34.20
N GLU A 363 1.34 4.90 35.47
CA GLU A 363 0.83 4.15 36.64
C GLU A 363 -0.68 3.98 36.64
N LYS A 364 -1.43 5.04 36.22
CA LYS A 364 -2.90 5.02 36.17
C LYS A 364 -3.50 4.00 35.21
N ASN A 365 -2.69 3.50 34.25
CA ASN A 365 -3.12 2.54 33.24
C ASN A 365 -2.68 1.10 33.55
N LYS A 366 -1.94 0.86 34.60
CA LYS A 366 -1.42 -0.47 34.95
C LYS A 366 -2.48 -1.54 35.22
N ASN A 367 -3.67 -1.11 35.66
CA ASN A 367 -4.78 -2.03 35.94
C ASN A 367 -5.90 -1.92 34.90
N ASP A 368 -5.63 -1.39 33.72
CA ASP A 368 -6.62 -1.20 32.68
C ASP A 368 -6.67 -2.39 31.72
N ASP A 369 -7.80 -3.05 31.65
CA ASP A 369 -8.01 -4.24 30.82
C ASP A 369 -7.97 -3.97 29.29
N THR A 370 -8.12 -2.72 28.89
CA THR A 370 -8.09 -2.32 27.48
C THR A 370 -6.68 -2.02 26.99
N ILE A 371 -5.79 -1.60 27.89
CA ILE A 371 -4.40 -1.25 27.57
C ILE A 371 -3.56 -2.51 27.53
N PHE A 372 -2.72 -2.62 26.53
CA PHE A 372 -1.78 -3.71 26.35
C PHE A 372 -0.36 -3.19 26.44
N LEU A 373 0.56 -4.05 26.90
CA LEU A 373 2.00 -3.77 26.86
C LEU A 373 2.43 -3.56 25.42
N PHE A 374 3.23 -2.53 25.19
CA PHE A 374 3.79 -2.28 23.88
C PHE A 374 4.82 -3.35 23.50
N PRO A 375 4.97 -3.67 22.20
CA PRO A 375 6.05 -4.53 21.72
C PRO A 375 7.42 -4.03 22.17
N LYS A 376 8.38 -4.94 22.29
CA LYS A 376 9.72 -4.59 22.73
C LYS A 376 10.39 -3.64 21.73
N GLY A 377 10.86 -2.50 22.22
CA GLY A 377 11.49 -1.46 21.39
C GLY A 377 10.55 -0.37 20.92
N SER A 378 9.25 -0.50 21.20
CA SER A 378 8.29 0.59 21.01
C SER A 378 8.49 1.71 22.02
N ASP A 379 8.20 2.92 21.61
CA ASP A 379 8.32 4.11 22.46
C ASP A 379 7.25 5.15 22.10
N VAL A 380 7.18 6.19 22.90
CA VAL A 380 6.34 7.36 22.67
C VAL A 380 7.18 8.44 22.02
N MET A 381 6.65 9.08 20.97
CA MET A 381 7.30 10.25 20.38
C MET A 381 7.34 11.40 21.39
N GLY A 382 8.50 12.06 21.49
CA GLY A 382 8.63 13.30 22.25
C GLY A 382 8.16 14.52 21.45
N ASN A 383 8.60 15.71 21.87
CA ASN A 383 8.23 16.97 21.21
C ASN A 383 8.96 17.18 19.87
N THR A 384 9.92 16.34 19.51
CA THR A 384 10.67 16.44 18.26
C THR A 384 10.01 15.58 17.19
N PRO A 385 9.67 16.14 16.01
CA PRO A 385 9.21 15.34 14.89
C PRO A 385 10.28 14.37 14.40
N TYR A 386 9.85 13.24 13.87
CA TYR A 386 10.73 12.37 13.09
C TYR A 386 10.96 12.98 11.69
N TRP A 387 12.19 12.92 11.21
CA TRP A 387 12.57 13.44 9.91
C TRP A 387 13.47 12.47 9.13
N GLU A 388 13.19 12.37 7.82
CA GLU A 388 14.07 11.76 6.83
C GLU A 388 14.28 12.70 5.67
N CYS A 389 15.49 12.68 5.08
CA CYS A 389 15.76 13.29 3.78
C CYS A 389 16.16 12.22 2.76
N VAL A 390 15.80 12.46 1.52
CA VAL A 390 16.08 11.58 0.38
C VAL A 390 16.80 12.40 -0.68
N VAL A 391 17.87 11.83 -1.23
CA VAL A 391 18.57 12.37 -2.40
C VAL A 391 18.73 11.26 -3.40
N GLY A 392 18.31 11.47 -4.64
CA GLY A 392 18.29 10.42 -5.64
C GLY A 392 18.59 10.87 -7.05
N VAL A 393 18.82 9.88 -7.88
CA VAL A 393 18.94 10.03 -9.33
C VAL A 393 17.88 9.14 -9.98
N HIS A 394 17.00 9.79 -10.71
CA HIS A 394 15.89 9.16 -11.42
C HIS A 394 16.14 9.11 -12.93
N ASN A 395 15.25 8.43 -13.64
CA ASN A 395 15.32 8.25 -15.09
C ASN A 395 16.56 7.48 -15.58
N ILE A 396 17.13 6.62 -14.73
CA ILE A 396 18.20 5.71 -15.14
C ILE A 396 17.57 4.67 -16.07
N PHE A 397 18.11 4.54 -17.28
CA PHE A 397 17.53 3.71 -18.35
C PHE A 397 16.04 3.99 -18.64
N LYS A 398 15.51 5.17 -18.28
CA LYS A 398 14.12 5.64 -18.42
C LYS A 398 13.08 5.00 -17.49
N PHE A 399 13.47 4.09 -16.61
CA PHE A 399 12.50 3.42 -15.72
C PHE A 399 13.01 3.18 -14.31
N PHE A 400 14.30 3.40 -14.03
CA PHE A 400 14.91 3.07 -12.75
C PHE A 400 15.38 4.30 -12.00
N ALA A 401 15.32 4.25 -10.68
CA ALA A 401 15.84 5.28 -9.80
C ALA A 401 16.68 4.67 -8.67
N VAL A 402 17.69 5.39 -8.23
CA VAL A 402 18.51 5.07 -7.07
C VAL A 402 18.47 6.26 -6.12
N GLU A 403 18.14 6.01 -4.88
CA GLU A 403 17.92 7.00 -3.85
C GLU A 403 18.73 6.66 -2.59
N TYR A 404 19.24 7.66 -1.91
CA TYR A 404 19.82 7.51 -0.59
C TYR A 404 18.94 8.22 0.43
N VAL A 405 18.45 7.44 1.39
CA VAL A 405 17.58 7.93 2.47
C VAL A 405 18.43 8.11 3.74
N ARG A 406 18.27 9.23 4.43
CA ARG A 406 18.94 9.55 5.69
C ARG A 406 17.94 9.94 6.76
N ARG A 407 17.94 9.21 7.87
CA ARG A 407 17.21 9.57 9.10
C ARG A 407 17.95 10.71 9.82
N LEU A 408 17.23 11.75 10.21
CA LEU A 408 17.79 12.96 10.80
C LEU A 408 17.55 13.07 12.31
N THR A 409 16.46 12.49 12.81
CA THR A 409 16.09 12.56 14.24
C THR A 409 15.99 11.17 14.86
N TYR A 410 15.98 11.07 16.17
CA TYR A 410 15.93 9.79 16.93
C TYR A 410 17.07 8.83 16.53
N ILE A 411 18.24 9.35 16.18
CA ILE A 411 19.37 8.60 15.61
C ILE A 411 20.18 7.79 16.66
N ASN A 412 19.92 8.01 17.95
CA ASN A 412 20.65 7.38 19.04
C ASN A 412 19.92 6.17 19.64
N ARG A 413 18.82 5.74 19.04
CA ARG A 413 18.08 4.56 19.48
C ARG A 413 18.82 3.27 19.10
N PRO A 414 18.75 2.21 19.91
CA PRO A 414 19.46 0.96 19.62
C PRO A 414 18.87 0.24 18.40
N GLY A 415 19.75 -0.32 17.59
CA GLY A 415 19.37 -1.19 16.46
C GLY A 415 18.62 -0.50 15.33
N ILE A 416 18.74 0.83 15.14
CA ILE A 416 18.16 1.56 14.01
C ILE A 416 19.16 1.72 12.87
N HIS A 417 18.64 1.81 11.65
CA HIS A 417 19.40 2.23 10.48
C HIS A 417 19.36 3.76 10.35
N LYS A 418 20.53 4.40 10.27
CA LYS A 418 20.63 5.86 10.13
C LYS A 418 20.50 6.32 8.67
N GLY A 419 20.71 5.44 7.73
CA GLY A 419 20.55 5.69 6.29
C GLY A 419 20.74 4.43 5.48
N GLY A 420 20.36 4.49 4.21
CA GLY A 420 20.47 3.35 3.31
C GLY A 420 20.04 3.70 1.89
N VAL A 421 20.47 2.85 0.96
CA VAL A 421 20.09 2.95 -0.45
C VAL A 421 18.70 2.36 -0.65
N ARG A 422 17.91 3.02 -1.48
CA ARG A 422 16.60 2.59 -1.94
C ARG A 422 16.53 2.68 -3.46
N PHE A 423 15.59 1.99 -4.02
CA PHE A 423 15.35 1.93 -5.46
C PHE A 423 13.91 2.35 -5.75
N ASN A 424 13.66 2.79 -6.98
CA ASN A 424 12.30 3.03 -7.43
C ASN A 424 12.19 2.66 -8.92
N PHE A 425 11.02 2.16 -9.33
CA PHE A 425 10.67 1.95 -10.73
C PHE A 425 9.64 2.98 -11.14
N MET A 426 10.05 3.88 -12.01
CA MET A 426 9.20 4.95 -12.54
C MET A 426 9.31 4.95 -14.05
N MET A 427 8.19 4.81 -14.74
CA MET A 427 8.17 5.08 -16.19
C MET A 427 7.92 6.57 -16.39
N SER A 428 8.95 7.29 -16.82
CA SER A 428 8.80 8.68 -17.29
C SER A 428 8.54 8.67 -18.80
N PHE A 429 7.35 9.06 -19.18
CA PHE A 429 6.99 9.26 -20.58
C PHE A 429 7.34 10.66 -21.05
#